data_670eae8d7a9e13bc6574df3620e2f6f0
#
_entry.id   670eae8d7a9e13bc6574df3620e2f6f0
#
_cell.length_a   1.000
_cell.length_b   1.000
_cell.length_c   1.000
_cell.angle_alpha   90.00
_cell.angle_beta   90.00
_cell.angle_gamma   90.00
#
_symmetry.space_group_name_H-M   'P 1'
#
loop_
_entity.id
_entity.type
_entity.pdbx_description
1 polymer ?
#
loop_
_entity_poly.entity_id
_entity_poly.type
_entity_poly.pdbx_seq_one_letter_code
_entity_poly.pdbx_strand_id
1 'polypeptide(L)'
;MGVFCRRFGVPLIDGGTVRLPRLVGLSHALDLIMTGRKVEADEALRMGLCNRVVPTGQALEAALALAHQLAAFPQATLRADRASALAAEGLPLQQALLQEWAGGRECLAEALRGASRFAAGQGRHGEF
;
A
#
# COMPACT_ATOMS: atom_id res chain seq x y z
N MET A 1 -10.40 1.11 -14.99
CA MET A 1 -9.04 1.71 -15.08
C MET A 1 -8.39 1.27 -16.36
N GLY A 2 -7.23 1.85 -16.78
CA GLY A 2 -6.53 1.41 -17.99
C GLY A 2 -5.34 2.30 -18.35
N VAL A 3 -4.43 1.77 -19.17
CA VAL A 3 -3.25 2.45 -19.72
C VAL A 3 -3.56 2.88 -21.15
N PHE A 4 -4.51 3.81 -21.31
CA PHE A 4 -5.10 4.14 -22.62
C PHE A 4 -4.20 4.94 -23.55
N CYS A 5 -3.15 5.60 -23.02
CA CYS A 5 -2.19 6.37 -23.80
C CYS A 5 -1.52 5.56 -24.92
N ARG A 6 -1.38 4.23 -24.77
CA ARG A 6 -0.83 3.35 -25.80
C ARG A 6 -1.63 3.42 -27.12
N ARG A 7 -2.94 3.57 -27.06
CA ARG A 7 -3.83 3.65 -28.22
C ARG A 7 -3.60 4.92 -29.06
N PHE A 8 -2.97 5.94 -28.47
CA PHE A 8 -2.69 7.23 -29.10
C PHE A 8 -1.20 7.45 -29.36
N GLY A 9 -0.35 6.43 -29.19
CA GLY A 9 1.10 6.54 -29.39
C GLY A 9 1.83 7.36 -28.33
N VAL A 10 1.16 7.71 -27.22
CA VAL A 10 1.77 8.47 -26.13
C VAL A 10 2.58 7.52 -25.24
N PRO A 11 3.89 7.78 -25.02
CA PRO A 11 4.71 6.93 -24.15
C PRO A 11 4.39 7.15 -22.67
N LEU A 12 4.60 6.09 -21.87
CA LEU A 12 4.47 6.13 -20.41
C LEU A 12 5.78 6.67 -19.80
N ILE A 13 5.91 7.98 -19.70
CA ILE A 13 7.13 8.67 -19.21
C ILE A 13 7.00 9.22 -17.78
N ASP A 14 5.86 9.01 -17.14
CA ASP A 14 5.54 9.45 -15.77
C ASP A 14 5.69 8.35 -14.71
N GLY A 15 6.45 7.29 -15.03
CA GLY A 15 6.75 6.17 -14.16
C GLY A 15 5.75 5.01 -14.23
N GLY A 16 4.83 5.00 -15.18
CA GLY A 16 3.86 3.92 -15.35
C GLY A 16 4.52 2.57 -15.62
N THR A 17 5.54 2.53 -16.49
CA THR A 17 6.29 1.29 -16.81
C THR A 17 7.15 0.80 -15.66
N VAL A 18 7.47 1.64 -14.68
CA VAL A 18 8.28 1.29 -13.50
C VAL A 18 7.38 0.82 -12.35
N ARG A 19 6.30 1.55 -12.06
CA ARG A 19 5.43 1.25 -10.91
C ARG A 19 4.48 0.09 -11.15
N LEU A 20 3.89 0.00 -12.36
CA LEU A 20 2.86 -1.01 -12.63
C LEU A 20 3.37 -2.45 -12.47
N PRO A 21 4.54 -2.85 -13.03
CA PRO A 21 5.07 -4.20 -12.82
C PRO A 21 5.34 -4.56 -11.36
N ARG A 22 5.67 -3.57 -10.52
CA ARG A 22 5.90 -3.77 -9.09
C ARG A 22 4.61 -4.02 -8.31
N LEU A 23 3.51 -3.43 -8.76
CA LEU A 23 2.20 -3.61 -8.14
C LEU A 23 1.52 -4.91 -8.54
N VAL A 24 1.49 -5.24 -9.84
CA VAL A 24 0.67 -6.33 -10.37
C VAL A 24 1.49 -7.49 -10.97
N GLY A 25 2.81 -7.40 -10.91
CA GLY A 25 3.71 -8.34 -11.57
C GLY A 25 3.88 -8.04 -13.07
N LEU A 26 4.98 -8.53 -13.65
CA LEU A 26 5.39 -8.20 -15.02
C LEU A 26 4.36 -8.64 -16.06
N SER A 27 3.78 -9.84 -15.89
CA SER A 27 2.83 -10.42 -16.86
C SER A 27 1.58 -9.54 -17.02
N HIS A 28 0.90 -9.22 -15.92
CA HIS A 28 -0.27 -8.34 -15.95
C HIS A 28 0.09 -6.93 -16.41
N ALA A 29 1.24 -6.41 -15.98
CA ALA A 29 1.67 -5.08 -16.39
C ALA A 29 1.91 -5.00 -17.91
N LEU A 30 2.57 -5.99 -18.51
CA LEU A 30 2.80 -6.03 -19.95
C LEU A 30 1.49 -6.15 -20.73
N ASP A 31 0.56 -7.00 -20.29
CA ASP A 31 -0.76 -7.07 -20.90
C ASP A 31 -1.44 -5.70 -20.93
N LEU A 32 -1.49 -4.99 -19.81
CA LEU A 32 -2.12 -3.67 -19.74
C LEU A 32 -1.39 -2.60 -20.55
N ILE A 33 -0.05 -2.57 -20.49
CA ILE A 33 0.78 -1.60 -21.21
C ILE A 33 0.67 -1.80 -22.73
N MET A 34 0.71 -3.04 -23.19
CA MET A 34 0.75 -3.34 -24.62
C MET A 34 -0.62 -3.26 -25.27
N THR A 35 -1.66 -3.71 -24.59
CA THR A 35 -3.03 -3.73 -25.16
C THR A 35 -3.76 -2.41 -24.95
N GLY A 36 -3.43 -1.64 -23.90
CA GLY A 36 -4.20 -0.46 -23.49
C GLY A 36 -5.67 -0.79 -23.21
N ARG A 37 -5.95 -2.02 -22.75
CA ARG A 37 -7.32 -2.46 -22.47
C ARG A 37 -7.88 -1.87 -21.17
N LYS A 38 -9.18 -1.88 -21.04
CA LYS A 38 -9.88 -1.52 -19.81
C LYS A 38 -9.72 -2.63 -18.77
N VAL A 39 -9.67 -2.25 -17.52
CA VAL A 39 -9.69 -3.13 -16.34
C VAL A 39 -10.89 -2.76 -15.48
N GLU A 40 -11.76 -3.71 -15.22
CA GLU A 40 -12.90 -3.56 -14.32
C GLU A 40 -12.46 -3.67 -12.85
N ALA A 41 -13.34 -3.29 -11.92
CA ALA A 41 -13.01 -3.20 -10.50
C ALA A 41 -12.60 -4.55 -9.90
N ASP A 42 -13.36 -5.61 -10.18
CA ASP A 42 -13.10 -6.95 -9.67
C ASP A 42 -11.79 -7.55 -10.21
N GLU A 43 -11.45 -7.27 -11.45
CA GLU A 43 -10.17 -7.67 -12.03
C GLU A 43 -9.02 -6.92 -11.39
N ALA A 44 -9.18 -5.59 -11.19
CA ALA A 44 -8.20 -4.76 -10.51
C ALA A 44 -7.92 -5.25 -9.08
N LEU A 45 -8.95 -5.68 -8.35
CA LEU A 45 -8.81 -6.28 -7.03
C LEU A 45 -8.03 -7.60 -7.08
N ARG A 46 -8.40 -8.51 -8.00
CA ARG A 46 -7.75 -9.82 -8.12
C ARG A 46 -6.27 -9.73 -8.49
N MET A 47 -5.88 -8.77 -9.32
CA MET A 47 -4.47 -8.59 -9.72
C MET A 47 -3.64 -7.73 -8.75
N GLY A 48 -4.26 -7.20 -7.69
CA GLY A 48 -3.58 -6.34 -6.71
C GLY A 48 -3.38 -4.89 -7.14
N LEU A 49 -4.09 -4.42 -8.18
CA LEU A 49 -4.04 -3.02 -8.62
C LEU A 49 -4.80 -2.08 -7.68
N CYS A 50 -5.78 -2.61 -6.96
CA CYS A 50 -6.45 -1.93 -5.84
C CYS A 50 -6.66 -2.92 -4.68
N ASN A 51 -6.81 -2.39 -3.46
CA ASN A 51 -6.95 -3.20 -2.26
C ASN A 51 -8.40 -3.41 -1.84
N ARG A 52 -9.32 -2.57 -2.30
CA ARG A 52 -10.74 -2.60 -1.94
C ARG A 52 -11.60 -2.18 -3.12
N VAL A 53 -12.75 -2.80 -3.22
CA VAL A 53 -13.83 -2.43 -4.14
C VAL A 53 -15.09 -2.23 -3.32
N VAL A 54 -15.80 -1.15 -3.60
CA VAL A 54 -17.06 -0.79 -2.93
C VAL A 54 -18.13 -0.49 -3.99
N PRO A 55 -19.43 -0.50 -3.65
CA PRO A 55 -20.48 -0.13 -4.57
C PRO A 55 -20.28 1.25 -5.19
N THR A 56 -20.79 1.43 -6.40
CA THR A 56 -20.69 2.71 -7.13
C THR A 56 -21.23 3.85 -6.28
N GLY A 57 -20.45 4.93 -6.19
CA GLY A 57 -20.79 6.13 -5.42
C GLY A 57 -20.30 6.12 -3.96
N GLN A 58 -19.90 4.97 -3.41
CA GLN A 58 -19.49 4.85 -2.00
C GLN A 58 -17.97 4.98 -1.77
N ALA A 59 -17.19 5.23 -2.81
CA ALA A 59 -15.73 5.25 -2.69
C ALA A 59 -15.21 6.32 -1.72
N LEU A 60 -15.80 7.52 -1.71
CA LEU A 60 -15.39 8.60 -0.83
C LEU A 60 -15.71 8.26 0.64
N GLU A 61 -16.91 7.79 0.92
CA GLU A 61 -17.33 7.41 2.28
C GLU A 61 -16.43 6.30 2.84
N ALA A 62 -16.19 5.24 2.06
CA ALA A 62 -15.32 4.15 2.46
C ALA A 62 -13.87 4.60 2.66
N ALA A 63 -13.37 5.51 1.82
CA ALA A 63 -12.04 6.08 1.98
C ALA A 63 -11.91 6.94 3.24
N LEU A 64 -12.93 7.75 3.55
CA LEU A 64 -12.95 8.55 4.78
C LEU A 64 -13.03 7.67 6.02
N ALA A 65 -13.85 6.61 6.01
CA ALA A 65 -13.92 5.65 7.11
C ALA A 65 -12.55 4.99 7.36
N LEU A 66 -11.86 4.55 6.30
CA LEU A 66 -10.50 4.02 6.41
C LEU A 66 -9.51 5.07 6.92
N ALA A 67 -9.60 6.31 6.45
CA ALA A 67 -8.71 7.39 6.90
C ALA A 67 -8.90 7.68 8.40
N HIS A 68 -10.13 7.69 8.90
CA HIS A 68 -10.42 7.83 10.33
C HIS A 68 -9.86 6.66 11.15
N GLN A 69 -10.01 5.42 10.66
CA GLN A 69 -9.42 4.25 11.30
C GLN A 69 -7.89 4.38 11.41
N LEU A 70 -7.22 4.75 10.31
CA LEU A 70 -5.77 4.96 10.30
C LEU A 70 -5.32 6.09 11.23
N ALA A 71 -6.11 7.18 11.31
CA ALA A 71 -5.83 8.31 12.20
C ALA A 71 -5.93 7.94 13.68
N ALA A 72 -6.72 6.92 14.03
CA ALA A 72 -6.86 6.43 15.39
C ALA A 72 -5.69 5.54 15.86
N PHE A 73 -4.87 5.02 14.94
CA PHE A 73 -3.72 4.18 15.29
C PHE A 73 -2.54 5.01 15.84
N PRO A 74 -1.61 4.38 16.57
CA PRO A 74 -0.35 5.01 16.99
C PRO A 74 0.43 5.55 15.79
N GLN A 75 0.59 6.87 15.70
CA GLN A 75 1.04 7.52 14.47
C GLN A 75 2.54 7.43 14.23
N ALA A 76 3.36 7.36 15.29
CA ALA A 76 4.81 7.26 15.11
C ALA A 76 5.18 5.92 14.46
N THR A 77 4.68 4.81 15.00
CA THR A 77 4.92 3.46 14.45
C THR A 77 4.33 3.31 13.06
N LEU A 78 3.07 3.70 12.85
CA LEU A 78 2.41 3.60 11.54
C LEU A 78 3.19 4.35 10.43
N ARG A 79 3.68 5.55 10.72
CA ARG A 79 4.46 6.35 9.75
C ARG A 79 5.86 5.79 9.53
N ALA A 80 6.51 5.26 10.57
CA ALA A 80 7.81 4.61 10.46
C ALA A 80 7.74 3.37 9.59
N ASP A 81 6.76 2.49 9.81
CA ASP A 81 6.54 1.27 9.02
C ASP A 81 6.25 1.61 7.55
N ARG A 82 5.39 2.59 7.31
CA ARG A 82 5.13 3.06 5.96
C ARG A 82 6.38 3.61 5.26
N ALA A 83 7.17 4.41 5.96
CA ALA A 83 8.40 4.99 5.42
C ALA A 83 9.43 3.89 5.12
N SER A 84 9.58 2.92 6.02
CA SER A 84 10.45 1.75 5.85
C SER A 84 10.06 0.91 4.63
N ALA A 85 8.78 0.58 4.49
CA ALA A 85 8.27 -0.21 3.36
C ALA A 85 8.55 0.47 2.01
N LEU A 86 8.39 1.81 1.93
CA LEU A 86 8.68 2.56 0.71
C LEU A 86 10.19 2.67 0.43
N ALA A 87 11.01 2.85 1.47
CA ALA A 87 12.45 3.00 1.34
C ALA A 87 13.16 1.68 1.03
N ALA A 88 12.57 0.55 1.43
CA ALA A 88 13.12 -0.79 1.18
C ALA A 88 13.11 -1.18 -0.31
N GLU A 89 12.31 -0.49 -1.12
CA GLU A 89 12.16 -0.85 -2.53
C GLU A 89 13.48 -0.70 -3.30
N GLY A 90 13.95 -1.81 -3.91
CA GLY A 90 15.19 -1.86 -4.68
C GLY A 90 16.47 -1.98 -3.84
N LEU A 91 16.37 -2.03 -2.52
CA LEU A 91 17.51 -2.26 -1.64
C LEU A 91 17.86 -3.74 -1.51
N PRO A 92 19.16 -4.10 -1.35
CA PRO A 92 19.53 -5.42 -0.86
C PRO A 92 18.88 -5.70 0.50
N LEU A 93 18.43 -6.95 0.71
CA LEU A 93 17.68 -7.34 1.91
C LEU A 93 18.35 -6.89 3.22
N GLN A 94 19.64 -7.08 3.35
CA GLN A 94 20.36 -6.72 4.57
C GLN A 94 20.32 -5.21 4.85
N GLN A 95 20.42 -4.38 3.81
CA GLN A 95 20.31 -2.92 3.96
C GLN A 95 18.88 -2.50 4.33
N ALA A 96 17.88 -3.12 3.69
CA ALA A 96 16.48 -2.88 4.03
C ALA A 96 16.18 -3.19 5.50
N LEU A 97 16.64 -4.34 6.02
CA LEU A 97 16.47 -4.74 7.42
C LEU A 97 17.18 -3.79 8.40
N LEU A 98 18.36 -3.28 8.05
CA LEU A 98 19.05 -2.30 8.88
C LEU A 98 18.31 -0.97 8.94
N GLN A 99 17.72 -0.52 7.83
CA GLN A 99 16.91 0.71 7.78
C GLN A 99 15.58 0.52 8.55
N GLU A 100 14.91 -0.61 8.40
CA GLU A 100 13.71 -0.96 9.16
C GLU A 100 13.97 -0.90 10.66
N TRP A 101 15.06 -1.56 11.13
CA TRP A 101 15.47 -1.52 12.53
C TRP A 101 15.77 -0.09 13.01
N ALA A 102 16.49 0.71 12.22
CA ALA A 102 16.82 2.08 12.58
C ALA A 102 15.55 2.94 12.74
N GLY A 103 14.59 2.84 11.84
CA GLY A 103 13.32 3.56 11.91
C GLY A 103 12.43 3.09 13.06
N GLY A 104 12.30 1.78 13.24
CA GLY A 104 11.48 1.19 14.31
C GLY A 104 11.98 1.53 15.70
N ARG A 105 13.30 1.60 15.88
CA ARG A 105 13.93 1.96 17.15
C ARG A 105 13.51 3.34 17.67
N GLU A 106 13.26 4.29 16.78
CA GLU A 106 12.81 5.64 17.16
C GLU A 106 11.38 5.64 17.75
N CYS A 107 10.61 4.55 17.51
CA CYS A 107 9.24 4.41 17.98
C CYS A 107 9.09 3.59 19.27
N LEU A 108 10.17 3.16 19.92
CA LEU A 108 10.14 2.27 21.10
C LEU A 108 9.27 2.80 22.24
N ALA A 109 9.25 4.10 22.49
CA ALA A 109 8.41 4.69 23.55
C ALA A 109 6.91 4.50 23.28
N GLU A 110 6.47 4.59 22.02
CA GLU A 110 5.09 4.31 21.61
C GLU A 110 4.79 2.82 21.68
N ALA A 111 5.73 1.97 21.24
CA ALA A 111 5.62 0.51 21.29
C ALA A 111 5.45 -0.01 22.72
N LEU A 112 6.21 0.51 23.67
CA LEU A 112 6.09 0.15 25.11
C LEU A 112 4.70 0.48 25.67
N ARG A 113 4.15 1.66 25.32
CA ARG A 113 2.78 2.02 25.72
C ARG A 113 1.75 1.09 25.09
N GLY A 114 1.93 0.71 23.83
CA GLY A 114 1.09 -0.26 23.13
C GLY A 114 1.14 -1.64 23.79
N ALA A 115 2.34 -2.15 24.08
CA ALA A 115 2.55 -3.41 24.76
C ALA A 115 1.87 -3.45 26.15
N SER A 116 1.93 -2.34 26.89
CA SER A 116 1.26 -2.23 28.21
C SER A 116 -0.26 -2.31 28.07
N ARG A 117 -0.87 -1.67 27.05
CA ARG A 117 -2.31 -1.79 26.77
C ARG A 117 -2.69 -3.20 26.38
N PHE A 118 -1.91 -3.86 25.52
CA PHE A 118 -2.14 -5.26 25.13
C PHE A 118 -2.05 -6.21 26.33
N ALA A 119 -1.07 -6.02 27.21
CA ALA A 119 -0.94 -6.81 28.44
C ALA A 119 -2.15 -6.61 29.37
N ALA A 120 -2.75 -5.39 29.37
CA ALA A 120 -3.97 -5.08 30.10
C ALA A 120 -5.27 -5.64 29.43
N GLY A 121 -5.14 -6.32 28.28
CA GLY A 121 -6.24 -7.00 27.61
C GLY A 121 -6.83 -6.29 26.39
N GLN A 122 -6.35 -5.09 26.02
CA GLN A 122 -6.82 -4.40 24.82
C GLN A 122 -6.29 -5.05 23.54
N GLY A 123 -7.12 -5.14 22.50
CA GLY A 123 -6.73 -5.65 21.19
C GLY A 123 -6.48 -7.16 21.13
N ARG A 124 -6.89 -7.94 22.14
CA ARG A 124 -6.81 -9.40 22.08
C ARG A 124 -7.76 -9.93 21.01
N HIS A 125 -7.31 -10.96 20.29
CA HIS A 125 -8.06 -11.58 19.18
C HIS A 125 -8.39 -10.66 18.01
N GLY A 126 -7.66 -9.50 17.88
CA GLY A 126 -7.89 -8.53 16.80
C GLY A 126 -9.08 -7.61 17.02
N GLU A 127 -9.60 -7.53 18.22
CA GLU A 127 -10.65 -6.58 18.60
C GLU A 127 -10.02 -5.24 19.03
N PHE A 128 -10.34 -4.16 18.28
CA PHE A 128 -9.78 -2.82 18.49
C PHE A 128 -10.89 -1.78 18.63
#